data_31cde5903ae8f1f771cd7486c27c3b28
#
_entry.id   31cde5903ae8f1f771cd7486c27c3b28
#
_cell.length_a   1.000
_cell.length_b   1.000
_cell.length_c   1.000
_cell.angle_alpha   90.00
_cell.angle_beta   90.00
_cell.angle_gamma   90.00
#
_symmetry.space_group_name_H-M   'P 1'
#
loop_
_entity.id
_entity.type
_entity.pdbx_description
1 polymer ?
#
loop_
_entity_poly.entity_id
_entity_poly.type
_entity_poly.pdbx_seq_one_letter_code
_entity_poly.pdbx_strand_id
1 'polypeptide(L)'
;MPQRFGCFPRRGRGSRCRGLVLYALKNRVTFYVKGLLILLAGIGSSAIAPKDVLPSVDIPVVVIAWTYTGLDATDMAQRITTYSEFSLSNNVSDIRQMESQTLPGVAIEKVYFQDTVSIDLAIAQVVSAMNSIRAVMPPGVQPPW
;
A
#
# COMPACT_ATOMS: atom_id res chain seq x y z
N MET A 1 61.62 -28.61 9.74
CA MET A 1 60.95 -28.55 8.45
C MET A 1 60.21 -27.22 8.40
N PRO A 2 60.64 -26.18 7.64
CA PRO A 2 59.97 -24.88 7.58
C PRO A 2 58.95 -24.88 6.44
N GLN A 3 57.73 -24.55 6.82
CA GLN A 3 56.61 -24.34 5.89
C GLN A 3 56.87 -23.09 5.05
N ARG A 4 56.89 -23.25 3.74
CA ARG A 4 56.99 -22.16 2.75
C ARG A 4 55.62 -21.51 2.64
N PHE A 5 55.49 -20.29 3.11
CA PHE A 5 54.38 -19.41 2.82
C PHE A 5 54.44 -18.96 1.36
N GLY A 6 53.57 -19.52 0.53
CA GLY A 6 53.41 -19.15 -0.86
C GLY A 6 52.83 -17.74 -0.97
N CYS A 7 53.61 -16.86 -1.56
CA CYS A 7 53.17 -15.49 -1.94
C CYS A 7 52.13 -15.58 -3.04
N PHE A 8 50.89 -15.23 -2.75
CA PHE A 8 49.81 -15.16 -3.72
C PHE A 8 49.95 -13.83 -4.52
N PRO A 9 50.09 -13.84 -5.83
CA PRO A 9 50.18 -12.59 -6.61
C PRO A 9 48.81 -11.93 -6.66
N ARG A 10 48.68 -10.79 -6.01
CA ARG A 10 47.53 -9.85 -6.18
C ARG A 10 47.54 -9.32 -7.62
N ARG A 11 46.75 -9.94 -8.45
CA ARG A 11 46.48 -9.56 -9.84
C ARG A 11 45.89 -8.15 -9.93
N GLY A 12 46.67 -7.24 -10.48
CA GLY A 12 46.44 -5.89 -10.87
C GLY A 12 45.06 -5.39 -11.23
N ARG A 13 44.41 -4.71 -10.29
CA ARG A 13 43.26 -3.84 -10.53
C ARG A 13 43.69 -2.36 -10.68
N GLY A 14 44.99 -2.07 -10.63
CA GLY A 14 45.53 -0.70 -10.64
C GLY A 14 45.75 -0.06 -12.02
N SER A 15 45.78 -0.84 -13.09
CA SER A 15 46.19 -0.31 -14.42
C SER A 15 45.08 0.46 -15.18
N ARG A 16 43.80 0.13 -14.95
CA ARG A 16 42.69 0.83 -15.60
C ARG A 16 42.41 2.21 -14.99
N CYS A 17 42.61 2.37 -13.69
CA CYS A 17 42.42 3.68 -13.04
C CYS A 17 43.54 4.68 -13.42
N ARG A 18 44.77 4.21 -13.64
CA ARG A 18 45.86 5.07 -14.08
C ARG A 18 45.66 5.68 -15.48
N GLY A 19 45.11 4.91 -16.41
CA GLY A 19 44.78 5.39 -17.75
C GLY A 19 43.70 6.47 -17.77
N LEU A 20 42.67 6.28 -16.95
CA LEU A 20 41.56 7.26 -16.80
C LEU A 20 42.03 8.56 -16.15
N VAL A 21 42.87 8.49 -15.13
CA VAL A 21 43.40 9.65 -14.44
C VAL A 21 44.39 10.43 -15.36
N LEU A 22 45.25 9.73 -16.09
CA LEU A 22 46.17 10.36 -17.07
C LEU A 22 45.42 11.00 -18.22
N TYR A 23 44.35 10.37 -18.71
CA TYR A 23 43.50 10.94 -19.77
C TYR A 23 42.76 12.18 -19.29
N ALA A 24 42.26 12.17 -18.06
CA ALA A 24 41.59 13.31 -17.42
C ALA A 24 42.55 14.51 -17.24
N LEU A 25 43.79 14.25 -16.85
CA LEU A 25 44.81 15.29 -16.65
C LEU A 25 45.30 15.87 -17.98
N LYS A 26 45.36 15.07 -19.06
CA LYS A 26 45.79 15.52 -20.38
C LYS A 26 44.73 16.40 -21.06
N ASN A 27 43.44 16.13 -20.86
CA ASN A 27 42.30 16.85 -21.45
C ASN A 27 41.38 17.42 -20.40
N ARG A 28 41.89 18.35 -19.58
CA ARG A 28 41.13 18.97 -18.47
C ARG A 28 39.81 19.63 -18.94
N VAL A 29 39.80 20.25 -20.12
CA VAL A 29 38.58 20.90 -20.67
C VAL A 29 37.48 19.86 -20.96
N THR A 30 37.84 18.72 -21.56
CA THR A 30 36.91 17.64 -21.86
C THR A 30 36.31 17.05 -20.58
N PHE A 31 37.07 17.01 -19.50
CA PHE A 31 36.60 16.51 -18.21
C PHE A 31 35.57 17.46 -17.58
N TYR A 32 35.82 18.78 -17.64
CA TYR A 32 34.84 19.77 -17.17
C TYR A 32 33.56 19.75 -18.00
N VAL A 33 33.65 19.63 -19.31
CA VAL A 33 32.46 19.53 -20.19
C VAL A 33 31.66 18.27 -19.86
N LYS A 34 32.29 17.11 -19.67
CA LYS A 34 31.59 15.87 -19.26
C LYS A 34 30.96 15.99 -17.89
N GLY A 35 31.65 16.60 -16.93
CA GLY A 35 31.11 16.85 -15.59
C GLY A 35 29.89 17.74 -15.63
N LEU A 36 29.94 18.82 -16.39
CA LEU A 36 28.79 19.72 -16.58
C LEU A 36 27.62 19.02 -17.24
N LEU A 37 27.86 18.19 -18.25
CA LEU A 37 26.83 17.45 -18.98
C LEU A 37 26.13 16.42 -18.07
N ILE A 38 26.88 15.70 -17.23
CA ILE A 38 26.33 14.77 -16.24
C ILE A 38 25.48 15.52 -15.22
N LEU A 39 25.92 16.69 -14.76
CA LEU A 39 25.20 17.50 -13.80
C LEU A 39 23.87 17.99 -14.37
N LEU A 40 23.88 18.51 -15.60
CA LEU A 40 22.65 18.92 -16.31
C LEU A 40 21.71 17.74 -16.56
N ALA A 41 22.22 16.58 -16.97
CA ALA A 41 21.44 15.37 -17.16
C ALA A 41 20.84 14.87 -15.84
N GLY A 42 21.56 14.95 -14.74
CA GLY A 42 21.09 14.58 -13.40
C GLY A 42 19.92 15.45 -12.93
N ILE A 43 20.02 16.77 -13.11
CA ILE A 43 18.92 17.69 -12.76
C ILE A 43 17.70 17.44 -13.66
N GLY A 44 17.90 17.25 -14.97
CA GLY A 44 16.82 16.95 -15.91
C GLY A 44 16.12 15.62 -15.60
N SER A 45 16.89 14.58 -15.29
CA SER A 45 16.35 13.27 -14.92
C SER A 45 15.53 13.31 -13.63
N SER A 46 15.97 14.10 -12.64
CA SER A 46 15.25 14.26 -11.37
C SER A 46 13.89 14.95 -11.52
N ALA A 47 13.76 15.85 -12.51
CA ALA A 47 12.49 16.54 -12.79
C ALA A 47 11.47 15.65 -13.51
N ILE A 48 11.93 14.65 -14.28
CA ILE A 48 11.08 13.75 -15.06
C ILE A 48 10.76 12.46 -14.29
N ALA A 49 11.54 12.14 -13.27
CA ALA A 49 11.32 10.94 -12.48
C ALA A 49 9.93 10.98 -11.83
N PRO A 50 9.06 9.98 -12.09
CA PRO A 50 7.76 9.91 -11.45
C PRO A 50 7.98 9.74 -9.93
N LYS A 51 7.39 10.65 -9.16
CA LYS A 51 7.51 10.66 -7.69
C LYS A 51 6.54 9.69 -7.03
N ASP A 52 5.60 9.15 -7.80
CA ASP A 52 4.62 8.19 -7.30
C ASP A 52 5.24 6.79 -7.27
N VAL A 53 5.70 6.41 -6.08
CA VAL A 53 6.22 5.06 -5.79
C VAL A 53 5.08 4.05 -5.68
N LEU A 54 3.87 4.51 -5.38
CA LEU A 54 2.67 3.68 -5.32
C LEU A 54 1.80 4.01 -6.53
N PRO A 55 1.43 3.03 -7.36
CA PRO A 55 0.36 3.22 -8.30
C PRO A 55 -0.87 3.64 -7.50
N SER A 56 -1.55 4.70 -7.92
CA SER A 56 -2.84 5.09 -7.36
C SER A 56 -3.83 3.95 -7.67
N VAL A 57 -3.89 2.99 -6.77
CA VAL A 57 -4.89 1.92 -6.84
C VAL A 57 -6.12 2.52 -6.18
N ASP A 58 -6.98 3.13 -6.97
CA ASP A 58 -8.30 3.60 -6.54
C ASP A 58 -9.20 2.38 -6.33
N ILE A 59 -8.91 1.59 -5.27
CA ILE A 59 -9.82 0.54 -4.85
C ILE A 59 -10.89 1.20 -3.99
N PRO A 60 -12.15 1.23 -4.44
CA PRO A 60 -13.23 1.75 -3.63
C PRO A 60 -13.44 0.85 -2.41
N VAL A 61 -13.16 1.38 -1.22
CA VAL A 61 -13.31 0.69 0.06
C VAL A 61 -14.28 1.47 0.93
N VAL A 62 -15.32 0.80 1.40
CA VAL A 62 -16.25 1.35 2.38
C VAL A 62 -16.00 0.67 3.73
N VAL A 63 -15.83 1.48 4.76
CA VAL A 63 -15.63 1.00 6.13
C VAL A 63 -16.90 1.28 6.93
N ILE A 64 -17.44 0.23 7.56
CA ILE A 64 -18.64 0.29 8.40
C ILE A 64 -18.20 -0.02 9.83
N ALA A 65 -18.54 0.84 10.77
CA ALA A 65 -18.23 0.63 12.17
C ALA A 65 -19.54 0.56 13.00
N TRP A 66 -19.76 -0.56 13.67
CA TRP A 66 -20.86 -0.76 14.60
C TRP A 66 -20.36 -0.62 16.02
N THR A 67 -21.08 0.10 16.84
CA THR A 67 -20.75 0.24 18.26
C THR A 67 -21.92 -0.23 19.13
N TYR A 68 -21.60 -1.10 20.10
CA TYR A 68 -22.54 -1.57 21.10
C TYR A 68 -21.82 -1.76 22.43
N THR A 69 -22.24 -1.04 23.44
CA THR A 69 -21.64 -1.11 24.78
C THR A 69 -22.16 -2.29 25.55
N GLY A 70 -21.26 -3.15 26.08
CA GLY A 70 -21.60 -4.21 26.99
C GLY A 70 -21.69 -5.63 26.42
N LEU A 71 -21.40 -5.82 25.11
CA LEU A 71 -21.27 -7.14 24.50
C LEU A 71 -19.81 -7.59 24.44
N ASP A 72 -19.59 -8.87 24.68
CA ASP A 72 -18.31 -9.52 24.42
C ASP A 72 -18.09 -9.69 22.89
N ALA A 73 -16.84 -9.89 22.49
CA ALA A 73 -16.47 -10.01 21.07
C ALA A 73 -17.20 -11.17 20.36
N THR A 74 -17.43 -12.28 21.07
CA THR A 74 -18.13 -13.46 20.53
C THR A 74 -19.61 -13.18 20.26
N ASP A 75 -20.27 -12.53 21.18
CA ASP A 75 -21.68 -12.14 21.04
C ASP A 75 -21.85 -11.04 19.99
N MET A 76 -20.91 -10.12 19.92
CA MET A 76 -20.84 -9.08 18.90
C MET A 76 -20.73 -9.69 17.49
N ALA A 77 -19.84 -10.67 17.31
CA ALA A 77 -19.66 -11.36 16.05
C ALA A 77 -20.94 -12.10 15.61
N GLN A 78 -21.57 -12.83 16.50
CA GLN A 78 -22.74 -13.63 16.16
C GLN A 78 -24.02 -12.82 15.94
N ARG A 79 -24.20 -11.73 16.70
CA ARG A 79 -25.47 -10.97 16.70
C ARG A 79 -25.46 -9.75 15.80
N ILE A 80 -24.30 -9.16 15.54
CA ILE A 80 -24.18 -7.94 14.74
C ILE A 80 -23.40 -8.20 13.46
N THR A 81 -22.14 -8.68 13.55
CA THR A 81 -21.29 -8.85 12.39
C THR A 81 -21.86 -9.84 11.38
N THR A 82 -22.31 -11.03 11.83
CA THR A 82 -22.88 -12.05 10.93
C THR A 82 -24.12 -11.56 10.20
N TYR A 83 -25.01 -10.84 10.87
CA TYR A 83 -26.22 -10.28 10.23
C TYR A 83 -25.88 -9.15 9.25
N SER A 84 -24.91 -8.33 9.58
CA SER A 84 -24.43 -7.26 8.73
C SER A 84 -23.80 -7.81 7.45
N GLU A 85 -22.87 -8.78 7.57
CA GLU A 85 -22.25 -9.47 6.46
C GLU A 85 -23.27 -10.15 5.54
N PHE A 86 -24.23 -10.84 6.12
CA PHE A 86 -25.30 -11.49 5.38
C PHE A 86 -26.15 -10.49 4.59
N SER A 87 -26.50 -9.36 5.21
CA SER A 87 -27.24 -8.30 4.54
C SER A 87 -26.46 -7.65 3.42
N LEU A 88 -25.17 -7.36 3.66
CA LEU A 88 -24.30 -6.78 2.64
C LEU A 88 -24.14 -7.71 1.45
N SER A 89 -23.88 -9.00 1.67
CA SER A 89 -23.70 -9.96 0.59
C SER A 89 -24.94 -10.17 -0.28
N ASN A 90 -26.14 -9.97 0.29
CA ASN A 90 -27.40 -10.16 -0.46
C ASN A 90 -27.92 -8.87 -1.14
N ASN A 91 -27.65 -7.70 -0.57
CA ASN A 91 -28.25 -6.43 -1.01
C ASN A 91 -27.27 -5.53 -1.77
N VAL A 92 -25.97 -5.82 -1.70
CA VAL A 92 -24.95 -5.00 -2.34
C VAL A 92 -24.28 -5.80 -3.45
N SER A 93 -24.25 -5.22 -4.64
CA SER A 93 -23.61 -5.81 -5.82
C SER A 93 -22.14 -5.44 -5.91
N ASP A 94 -21.38 -6.24 -6.67
CA ASP A 94 -20.00 -5.95 -7.04
C ASP A 94 -19.01 -5.88 -5.88
N ILE A 95 -19.28 -6.60 -4.79
CA ILE A 95 -18.35 -6.81 -3.71
C ILE A 95 -17.23 -7.76 -4.19
N ARG A 96 -15.99 -7.32 -4.11
CA ARG A 96 -14.81 -8.14 -4.41
C ARG A 96 -14.37 -8.97 -3.22
N GLN A 97 -14.32 -8.34 -2.05
CA GLN A 97 -13.87 -8.96 -0.81
C GLN A 97 -14.49 -8.21 0.38
N MET A 98 -14.77 -8.93 1.45
CA MET A 98 -15.23 -8.37 2.71
C MET A 98 -14.31 -8.86 3.83
N GLU A 99 -13.91 -7.95 4.69
CA GLU A 99 -13.11 -8.23 5.88
C GLU A 99 -13.83 -7.67 7.09
N SER A 100 -14.05 -8.49 8.10
CA SER A 100 -14.65 -8.08 9.36
C SER A 100 -13.70 -8.30 10.52
N GLN A 101 -13.65 -7.34 11.41
CA GLN A 101 -12.90 -7.41 12.66
C GLN A 101 -13.80 -7.03 13.82
N THR A 102 -14.03 -7.98 14.71
CA THR A 102 -14.89 -7.79 15.87
C THR A 102 -14.07 -7.70 17.15
N LEU A 103 -14.27 -6.61 17.87
CA LEU A 103 -13.70 -6.36 19.19
C LEU A 103 -14.83 -6.25 20.24
N PRO A 104 -14.53 -6.35 21.53
CA PRO A 104 -15.54 -6.11 22.57
C PRO A 104 -16.14 -4.70 22.42
N GLY A 105 -17.45 -4.65 22.14
CA GLY A 105 -18.19 -3.40 21.96
C GLY A 105 -18.05 -2.68 20.61
N VAL A 106 -17.20 -3.17 19.69
CA VAL A 106 -17.00 -2.55 18.36
C VAL A 106 -16.82 -3.62 17.30
N ALA A 107 -17.54 -3.52 16.18
CA ALA A 107 -17.30 -4.31 14.99
C ALA A 107 -16.97 -3.40 13.82
N ILE A 108 -15.90 -3.71 13.11
CA ILE A 108 -15.42 -2.97 11.95
C ILE A 108 -15.49 -3.90 10.74
N GLU A 109 -16.21 -3.48 9.72
CA GLU A 109 -16.35 -4.20 8.46
C GLU A 109 -15.78 -3.36 7.33
N LYS A 110 -14.88 -3.95 6.55
CA LYS A 110 -14.28 -3.34 5.37
C LYS A 110 -14.81 -4.05 4.14
N VAL A 111 -15.49 -3.32 3.29
CA VAL A 111 -16.05 -3.83 2.04
C VAL A 111 -15.25 -3.28 0.88
N TYR A 112 -14.58 -4.17 0.16
CA TYR A 112 -13.81 -3.85 -1.05
C TYR A 112 -14.71 -4.07 -2.27
N PHE A 113 -14.87 -3.06 -3.09
CA PHE A 113 -15.64 -3.12 -4.32
C PHE A 113 -14.74 -3.37 -5.54
N GLN A 114 -15.35 -3.69 -6.66
CA GLN A 114 -14.64 -3.76 -7.93
C GLN A 114 -14.31 -2.36 -8.45
N ASP A 115 -13.21 -2.23 -9.17
CA ASP A 115 -12.70 -0.96 -9.69
C ASP A 115 -13.65 -0.27 -10.69
N THR A 116 -14.68 -0.99 -11.17
CA THR A 116 -15.67 -0.50 -12.13
C THR A 116 -16.85 0.24 -11.48
N VAL A 117 -16.99 0.17 -10.16
CA VAL A 117 -18.11 0.75 -9.41
C VAL A 117 -17.78 2.15 -8.93
N SER A 118 -18.70 3.09 -9.13
CA SER A 118 -18.58 4.42 -8.54
C SER A 118 -18.78 4.37 -7.02
N ILE A 119 -17.91 5.02 -6.27
CA ILE A 119 -17.95 5.08 -4.80
C ILE A 119 -19.30 5.57 -4.30
N ASP A 120 -19.89 6.55 -4.97
CA ASP A 120 -21.18 7.14 -4.59
C ASP A 120 -22.32 6.11 -4.62
N LEU A 121 -22.34 5.26 -5.67
CA LEU A 121 -23.32 4.18 -5.79
C LEU A 121 -23.08 3.11 -4.72
N ALA A 122 -21.82 2.72 -4.47
CA ALA A 122 -21.46 1.76 -3.44
C ALA A 122 -21.93 2.22 -2.06
N ILE A 123 -21.66 3.47 -1.69
CA ILE A 123 -22.12 4.05 -0.42
C ILE A 123 -23.64 4.04 -0.31
N ALA A 124 -24.35 4.44 -1.37
CA ALA A 124 -25.80 4.45 -1.36
C ALA A 124 -26.40 3.05 -1.14
N GLN A 125 -25.85 2.01 -1.79
CA GLN A 125 -26.27 0.62 -1.60
C GLN A 125 -25.98 0.13 -0.18
N VAL A 126 -24.78 0.40 0.34
CA VAL A 126 -24.38 0.03 1.71
C VAL A 126 -25.30 0.69 2.74
N VAL A 127 -25.53 1.98 2.63
CA VAL A 127 -26.42 2.71 3.56
C VAL A 127 -27.84 2.16 3.49
N SER A 128 -28.35 1.85 2.31
CA SER A 128 -29.67 1.22 2.14
C SER A 128 -29.75 -0.16 2.82
N ALA A 129 -28.73 -1.01 2.60
CA ALA A 129 -28.63 -2.33 3.23
C ALA A 129 -28.55 -2.23 4.74
N MET A 130 -27.74 -1.29 5.28
CA MET A 130 -27.58 -1.09 6.73
C MET A 130 -28.88 -0.59 7.39
N ASN A 131 -29.61 0.29 6.73
CA ASN A 131 -30.89 0.77 7.25
C ASN A 131 -31.94 -0.35 7.30
N SER A 132 -31.94 -1.29 6.36
CA SER A 132 -32.89 -2.41 6.32
C SER A 132 -32.69 -3.40 7.49
N ILE A 133 -31.45 -3.67 7.89
CA ILE A 133 -31.15 -4.61 8.97
C ILE A 133 -31.27 -3.99 10.37
N ARG A 134 -31.31 -2.67 10.45
CA ARG A 134 -31.40 -1.97 11.73
C ARG A 134 -32.62 -2.37 12.57
N ALA A 135 -33.72 -2.76 11.92
CA ALA A 135 -34.92 -3.23 12.58
C ALA A 135 -34.77 -4.63 13.23
N VAL A 136 -33.81 -5.43 12.73
CA VAL A 136 -33.56 -6.81 13.21
C VAL A 136 -32.46 -6.84 14.28
N MET A 137 -31.64 -5.79 14.33
CA MET A 137 -30.54 -5.68 15.29
C MET A 137 -31.03 -5.43 16.72
N PRO A 138 -30.23 -5.84 17.74
CA PRO A 138 -30.56 -5.57 19.12
C PRO A 138 -30.77 -4.08 19.40
N PRO A 139 -31.74 -3.72 20.28
CA PRO A 139 -31.93 -2.32 20.63
C PRO A 139 -30.68 -1.78 21.35
N GLY A 140 -30.21 -0.63 20.94
CA GLY A 140 -29.00 0.00 21.50
C GLY A 140 -27.77 -0.01 20.56
N VAL A 141 -27.84 -0.68 19.42
CA VAL A 141 -26.81 -0.58 18.38
C VAL A 141 -26.82 0.84 17.81
N GLN A 142 -25.68 1.51 17.86
CA GLN A 142 -25.56 2.82 17.23
C GLN A 142 -25.37 2.64 15.70
N PRO A 143 -25.96 3.56 14.90
CA PRO A 143 -25.83 3.49 13.46
C PRO A 143 -24.36 3.60 13.04
N PRO A 144 -23.99 2.94 11.94
CA PRO A 144 -22.62 3.01 11.43
C PRO A 144 -22.27 4.43 10.99
N TRP A 145 -21.05 4.79 11.23
CA TRP A 145 -20.41 6.03 10.78
C TRP A 145 -19.51 5.74 9.58
#